data_b60212073c44b69cbca02c4c36d5ccb2
#
_entry.id   b60212073c44b69cbca02c4c36d5ccb2
#
_cell.length_a   1.000
_cell.length_b   1.000
_cell.length_c   1.000
_cell.angle_alpha   90.00
_cell.angle_beta   90.00
_cell.angle_gamma   90.00
#
_symmetry.space_group_name_H-M   'P 1'
#
loop_
_entity.id
_entity.type
_entity.pdbx_description
1 polymer ?
#
loop_
_entity_poly.entity_id
_entity_poly.type
_entity_poly.pdbx_seq_one_letter_code
_entity_poly.pdbx_strand_id
1 'polypeptide(L)'
;MKLKHLHLNVRDRPASEAFYATWVGMSVARREERMTFLTDEDGFELDLMDDDQPGPMPSWFHFGYRLPSAEAVVELHRRMSEVGLAIRRPLAQDHSAALFRCADPDGYAIEIYWEAPHAPLK
;
A
#
# COMPACT_ATOMS: atom_id res chain seq x y z
N MET A 1 -21.38 -5.26 6.71
CA MET A 1 -20.57 -4.01 6.70
C MET A 1 -19.16 -4.37 6.31
N LYS A 2 -18.56 -3.60 5.38
CA LYS A 2 -17.18 -3.83 4.90
C LYS A 2 -16.45 -2.51 4.80
N LEU A 3 -15.15 -2.51 5.15
CA LEU A 3 -14.29 -1.38 4.87
C LEU A 3 -14.01 -1.35 3.35
N LYS A 4 -14.38 -0.28 2.66
CA LYS A 4 -14.35 -0.25 1.20
C LYS A 4 -13.47 0.83 0.61
N HIS A 5 -13.06 1.82 1.39
CA HIS A 5 -12.16 2.86 0.87
C HIS A 5 -11.25 3.43 1.95
N LEU A 6 -10.16 4.02 1.48
CA LEU A 6 -9.22 4.81 2.27
C LEU A 6 -8.97 6.12 1.52
N HIS A 7 -8.95 7.24 2.23
CA HIS A 7 -8.68 8.57 1.67
C HIS A 7 -7.30 9.04 2.09
N LEU A 8 -6.49 9.46 1.10
CA LEU A 8 -5.18 10.06 1.34
C LEU A 8 -5.07 11.41 0.62
N ASN A 9 -4.55 12.40 1.32
CA ASN A 9 -4.15 13.65 0.70
C ASN A 9 -2.72 13.50 0.15
N VAL A 10 -2.49 13.95 -1.09
CA VAL A 10 -1.23 13.71 -1.81
C VAL A 10 -0.74 14.99 -2.51
N ARG A 11 0.58 15.16 -2.59
CA ARG A 11 1.18 16.34 -3.24
C ARG A 11 1.14 16.27 -4.74
N ASP A 12 1.23 15.08 -5.30
CA ASP A 12 1.37 14.85 -6.74
C ASP A 12 0.55 13.62 -7.14
N ARG A 13 -0.69 13.87 -7.56
CA ARG A 13 -1.60 12.77 -7.94
C ARG A 13 -1.04 11.88 -9.04
N PRO A 14 -0.45 12.41 -10.14
CA PRO A 14 0.16 11.52 -11.14
C PRO A 14 1.24 10.61 -10.58
N ALA A 15 2.10 11.10 -9.69
CA ALA A 15 3.13 10.28 -9.06
C ALA A 15 2.52 9.19 -8.16
N SER A 16 1.50 9.54 -7.39
CA SER A 16 0.80 8.57 -6.54
C SER A 16 0.05 7.54 -7.37
N GLU A 17 -0.66 7.95 -8.42
CA GLU A 17 -1.31 7.03 -9.36
C GLU A 17 -0.32 6.03 -9.93
N ALA A 18 0.83 6.50 -10.41
CA ALA A 18 1.88 5.64 -10.97
C ALA A 18 2.42 4.66 -9.93
N PHE A 19 2.64 5.11 -8.71
CA PHE A 19 3.12 4.26 -7.62
C PHE A 19 2.15 3.11 -7.34
N TYR A 20 0.88 3.43 -7.14
CA TYR A 20 -0.12 2.41 -6.79
C TYR A 20 -0.44 1.48 -7.97
N ALA A 21 -0.36 1.97 -9.20
CA ALA A 21 -0.51 1.11 -10.38
C ALA A 21 0.68 0.14 -10.52
N THR A 22 1.89 0.64 -10.36
CA THR A 22 3.11 -0.15 -10.56
C THR A 22 3.31 -1.20 -9.48
N TRP A 23 3.13 -0.81 -8.21
CA TRP A 23 3.55 -1.64 -7.08
C TRP A 23 2.41 -2.41 -6.42
N VAL A 24 1.20 -1.88 -6.49
CA VAL A 24 0.05 -2.44 -5.76
C VAL A 24 -1.02 -3.00 -6.70
N GLY A 25 -0.89 -2.74 -8.00
CA GLY A 25 -1.84 -3.27 -8.98
C GLY A 25 -3.18 -2.57 -9.01
N MET A 26 -3.23 -1.31 -8.55
CA MET A 26 -4.45 -0.53 -8.63
C MET A 26 -4.58 0.18 -9.97
N SER A 27 -5.81 0.44 -10.39
CA SER A 27 -6.09 1.17 -11.62
C SER A 27 -7.02 2.35 -11.35
N VAL A 28 -6.96 3.36 -12.23
CA VAL A 28 -7.83 4.53 -12.11
C VAL A 28 -9.26 4.15 -12.49
N ALA A 29 -10.18 4.29 -11.54
CA ALA A 29 -11.60 4.11 -11.81
C ALA A 29 -12.23 5.41 -12.30
N ARG A 30 -11.80 6.54 -11.73
CA ARG A 30 -12.38 7.85 -12.05
C ARG A 30 -11.44 8.97 -11.63
N ARG A 31 -11.42 10.06 -12.39
CA ARG A 31 -10.76 11.31 -12.02
C ARG A 31 -11.77 12.45 -11.96
N GLU A 32 -11.61 13.29 -10.96
CA GLU A 32 -12.30 14.56 -10.81
C GLU A 32 -11.26 15.68 -10.77
N GLU A 33 -11.70 16.93 -10.68
CA GLU A 33 -10.77 18.07 -10.72
C GLU A 33 -9.64 17.96 -9.70
N ARG A 34 -9.94 17.57 -8.46
CA ARG A 34 -8.98 17.51 -7.37
C ARG A 34 -8.77 16.10 -6.80
N MET A 35 -9.48 15.11 -7.32
CA MET A 35 -9.43 13.76 -6.78
C MET A 35 -9.25 12.71 -7.86
N THR A 36 -8.55 11.65 -7.52
CA THR A 36 -8.48 10.41 -8.31
C THR A 36 -8.96 9.26 -7.43
N PHE A 37 -9.80 8.42 -8.01
CA PHE A 37 -10.30 7.21 -7.34
C PHE A 37 -9.65 6.00 -7.99
N LEU A 38 -8.81 5.29 -7.22
CA LEU A 38 -8.18 4.05 -7.67
C LEU A 38 -8.96 2.87 -7.13
N THR A 39 -8.94 1.77 -7.86
CA THR A 39 -9.59 0.54 -7.43
C THR A 39 -8.72 -0.67 -7.73
N ASP A 40 -8.83 -1.72 -6.92
CA ASP A 40 -8.21 -3.01 -7.18
C ASP A 40 -9.25 -4.01 -7.72
N GLU A 41 -8.81 -5.23 -8.01
CA GLU A 41 -9.69 -6.27 -8.55
C GLU A 41 -10.75 -6.75 -7.55
N ASP A 42 -10.54 -6.52 -6.25
CA ASP A 42 -11.52 -6.86 -5.21
C ASP A 42 -12.50 -5.73 -4.95
N GLY A 43 -12.34 -4.58 -5.64
CA GLY A 43 -13.22 -3.43 -5.51
C GLY A 43 -12.90 -2.50 -4.34
N PHE A 44 -11.74 -2.68 -3.70
CA PHE A 44 -11.30 -1.70 -2.70
C PHE A 44 -10.90 -0.39 -3.39
N GLU A 45 -11.27 0.73 -2.81
CA GLU A 45 -11.05 2.05 -3.41
C GLU A 45 -10.04 2.85 -2.59
N LEU A 46 -9.06 3.44 -3.28
CA LEU A 46 -8.12 4.39 -2.69
C LEU A 46 -8.37 5.75 -3.31
N ASP A 47 -8.75 6.72 -2.48
CA ASP A 47 -9.10 8.06 -2.92
C ASP A 47 -7.92 8.99 -2.67
N LEU A 48 -7.43 9.62 -3.74
CA LEU A 48 -6.29 10.53 -3.69
C LEU A 48 -6.79 11.96 -3.91
N MET A 49 -6.51 12.85 -2.99
CA MET A 49 -6.90 14.26 -3.07
C MET A 49 -5.69 15.17 -3.13
N ASP A 50 -5.72 16.14 -4.05
CA ASP A 50 -4.67 17.15 -4.15
C ASP A 50 -4.54 17.94 -2.84
N ASP A 51 -3.31 18.03 -2.33
CA ASP A 51 -3.00 18.82 -1.14
C ASP A 51 -1.51 19.19 -1.17
N ASP A 52 -1.21 20.48 -1.24
CA ASP A 52 0.18 20.96 -1.30
C ASP A 52 0.97 20.62 -0.03
N GLN A 53 0.30 20.45 1.09
CA GLN A 53 0.92 20.23 2.39
C GLN A 53 0.15 19.19 3.20
N PRO A 54 0.10 17.92 2.77
CA PRO A 54 -0.51 16.88 3.58
C PRO A 54 0.27 16.77 4.89
N GLY A 55 -0.45 16.84 6.00
CA GLY A 55 0.17 16.76 7.31
C GLY A 55 0.83 15.40 7.55
N PRO A 56 1.81 15.33 8.48
CA PRO A 56 2.42 14.05 8.82
C PRO A 56 1.42 13.16 9.52
N MET A 57 1.50 11.86 9.21
CA MET A 57 0.74 10.84 9.95
C MET A 57 1.55 10.41 11.19
N PRO A 58 0.86 9.95 12.25
CA PRO A 58 1.58 9.33 13.37
C PRO A 58 2.49 8.21 12.90
N SER A 59 3.63 8.03 13.54
CA SER A 59 4.61 7.02 13.13
C SER A 59 4.08 5.59 13.12
N TRP A 60 3.05 5.31 13.90
CA TRP A 60 2.43 3.99 13.94
C TRP A 60 1.40 3.76 12.83
N PHE A 61 0.95 4.81 12.15
CA PHE A 61 -0.08 4.67 11.12
C PHE A 61 0.48 3.97 9.89
N HIS A 62 -0.22 2.93 9.46
CA HIS A 62 0.06 2.23 8.21
C HIS A 62 -1.21 1.54 7.72
N PHE A 63 -1.22 1.17 6.46
CA PHE A 63 -2.25 0.31 5.91
C PHE A 63 -1.55 -0.79 5.11
N GLY A 64 -2.24 -1.91 4.90
CA GLY A 64 -1.59 -3.10 4.42
C GLY A 64 -2.25 -3.74 3.21
N TYR A 65 -1.40 -4.37 2.38
CA TYR A 65 -1.81 -5.20 1.26
C TYR A 65 -1.30 -6.61 1.50
N ARG A 66 -2.23 -7.57 1.52
CA ARG A 66 -1.89 -8.98 1.68
C ARG A 66 -1.54 -9.58 0.32
N LEU A 67 -0.41 -10.29 0.25
CA LEU A 67 -0.02 -11.08 -0.90
C LEU A 67 -0.34 -12.56 -0.67
N PRO A 68 -0.41 -13.37 -1.75
CA PRO A 68 -0.85 -14.75 -1.62
C PRO A 68 0.17 -15.70 -0.99
N SER A 69 1.44 -15.28 -0.86
CA SER A 69 2.50 -16.13 -0.32
C SER A 69 3.64 -15.32 0.27
N ALA A 70 4.45 -15.97 1.12
CA ALA A 70 5.68 -15.39 1.63
C ALA A 70 6.65 -15.05 0.49
N GLU A 71 6.74 -15.93 -0.51
CA GLU A 71 7.61 -15.73 -1.67
C GLU A 71 7.24 -14.47 -2.44
N ALA A 72 5.95 -14.18 -2.58
CA ALA A 72 5.49 -12.95 -3.25
C ALA A 72 5.92 -11.70 -2.48
N VAL A 73 5.88 -11.74 -1.15
CA VAL A 73 6.34 -10.63 -0.30
C VAL A 73 7.84 -10.40 -0.49
N VAL A 74 8.63 -11.47 -0.43
CA VAL A 74 10.08 -11.40 -0.60
C VAL A 74 10.45 -10.86 -1.98
N GLU A 75 9.78 -11.33 -3.03
CA GLU A 75 10.04 -10.87 -4.40
C GLU A 75 9.69 -9.40 -4.60
N LEU A 76 8.58 -8.93 -4.05
CA LEU A 76 8.22 -7.51 -4.14
C LEU A 76 9.22 -6.65 -3.37
N HIS A 77 9.65 -7.09 -2.19
CA HIS A 77 10.70 -6.41 -1.44
C HIS A 77 11.99 -6.28 -2.26
N ARG A 78 12.40 -7.35 -2.93
CA ARG A 78 13.59 -7.36 -3.79
C ARG A 78 13.45 -6.33 -4.92
N ARG A 79 12.31 -6.31 -5.60
CA ARG A 79 12.07 -5.39 -6.72
C ARG A 79 12.05 -3.93 -6.26
N MET A 80 11.40 -3.64 -5.15
CA MET A 80 11.36 -2.30 -4.59
C MET A 80 12.74 -1.82 -4.14
N SER A 81 13.51 -2.72 -3.53
CA SER A 81 14.87 -2.41 -3.07
C SER A 81 15.81 -2.12 -4.24
N GLU A 82 15.67 -2.86 -5.34
CA GLU A 82 16.50 -2.65 -6.55
C GLU A 82 16.35 -1.26 -7.15
N VAL A 83 15.15 -0.68 -7.08
CA VAL A 83 14.92 0.67 -7.62
C VAL A 83 15.07 1.76 -6.56
N GLY A 84 15.49 1.40 -5.35
CA GLY A 84 15.76 2.36 -4.28
C GLY A 84 14.53 2.94 -3.59
N LEU A 85 13.40 2.23 -3.63
CA LEU A 85 12.23 2.66 -2.87
C LEU A 85 12.52 2.67 -1.37
N ALA A 86 11.96 3.65 -0.67
CA ALA A 86 12.15 3.77 0.76
C ALA A 86 11.49 2.60 1.49
N ILE A 87 12.29 1.86 2.25
CA ILE A 87 11.82 0.77 3.10
C ILE A 87 11.79 1.29 4.54
N ARG A 88 10.60 1.35 5.11
CA ARG A 88 10.35 1.89 6.46
C ARG A 88 10.53 0.86 7.55
N ARG A 89 10.23 -0.39 7.25
CA ARG A 89 10.43 -1.52 8.14
C ARG A 89 11.07 -2.66 7.33
N PRO A 90 12.21 -3.20 7.80
CA PRO A 90 12.91 -4.26 7.07
C PRO A 90 12.05 -5.51 6.88
N LEU A 91 12.36 -6.27 5.83
CA LEU A 91 11.74 -7.57 5.62
C LEU A 91 12.01 -8.48 6.82
N ALA A 92 10.92 -9.03 7.37
CA ALA A 92 10.96 -10.05 8.41
C ALA A 92 10.18 -11.26 7.92
N GLN A 93 10.71 -12.44 8.15
CA GLN A 93 10.09 -13.67 7.67
C GLN A 93 10.36 -14.82 8.66
N ASP A 94 9.29 -15.59 8.92
CA ASP A 94 9.39 -16.88 9.58
C ASP A 94 8.38 -17.84 8.94
N HIS A 95 8.17 -19.01 9.57
CA HIS A 95 7.24 -20.01 9.01
C HIS A 95 5.77 -19.56 9.00
N SER A 96 5.43 -18.54 9.77
CA SER A 96 4.04 -18.09 9.94
C SER A 96 3.72 -16.78 9.22
N ALA A 97 4.72 -16.00 8.85
CA ALA A 97 4.49 -14.68 8.26
C ALA A 97 5.70 -14.16 7.50
N ALA A 98 5.45 -13.26 6.56
CA ALA A 98 6.46 -12.43 5.93
C ALA A 98 5.89 -11.03 5.78
N LEU A 99 6.67 -10.00 6.10
CA LEU A 99 6.22 -8.63 5.97
C LEU A 99 7.39 -7.64 5.86
N PHE A 100 7.10 -6.51 5.27
CA PHE A 100 7.93 -5.30 5.34
C PHE A 100 7.02 -4.09 5.18
N ARG A 101 7.54 -2.89 5.40
CA ARG A 101 6.83 -1.65 5.12
C ARG A 101 7.64 -0.79 4.18
N CYS A 102 6.99 -0.27 3.14
CA CYS A 102 7.56 0.73 2.24
C CYS A 102 6.85 2.07 2.44
N ALA A 103 7.35 3.10 1.78
CA ALA A 103 6.70 4.41 1.77
C ALA A 103 6.22 4.73 0.36
N ASP A 104 5.03 5.33 0.26
CA ASP A 104 4.56 5.89 -1.00
C ASP A 104 5.22 7.26 -1.27
N PRO A 105 4.91 7.96 -2.39
CA PRO A 105 5.55 9.25 -2.70
C PRO A 105 5.39 10.34 -1.64
N ASP A 106 4.35 10.27 -0.83
CA ASP A 106 4.13 11.25 0.26
C ASP A 106 4.67 10.77 1.61
N GLY A 107 5.23 9.57 1.66
CA GLY A 107 5.76 9.01 2.88
C GLY A 107 4.76 8.18 3.70
N TYR A 108 3.58 7.92 3.18
CA TYR A 108 2.63 7.03 3.88
C TYR A 108 3.20 5.62 3.94
N ALA A 109 3.16 5.03 5.13
CA ALA A 109 3.68 3.68 5.36
C ALA A 109 2.69 2.63 4.87
N ILE A 110 3.17 1.73 4.03
CA ILE A 110 2.39 0.62 3.48
C ILE A 110 3.02 -0.68 3.91
N GLU A 111 2.24 -1.53 4.59
CA GLU A 111 2.69 -2.86 4.95
C GLU A 111 2.35 -3.85 3.85
N ILE A 112 3.36 -4.53 3.36
CA ILE A 112 3.20 -5.64 2.40
C ILE A 112 3.42 -6.91 3.21
N TYR A 113 2.44 -7.81 3.19
CA TYR A 113 2.50 -8.95 4.09
C TYR A 113 1.82 -10.20 3.56
N TRP A 114 2.20 -11.30 4.14
CA TRP A 114 1.50 -12.58 4.09
C TRP A 114 1.58 -13.20 5.48
N GLU A 115 0.55 -13.92 5.84
CA GLU A 115 0.56 -14.74 7.05
C GLU A 115 -0.16 -16.06 6.79
N ALA A 116 0.32 -17.10 7.47
CA ALA A 116 -0.27 -18.42 7.36
C ALA A 116 -1.69 -18.42 7.93
N PRO A 117 -2.58 -19.29 7.43
CA PRO A 117 -3.90 -19.43 8.02
C PRO A 117 -3.83 -19.73 9.52
N HIS A 118 -4.65 -19.01 10.28
CA HIS A 118 -4.77 -19.25 11.73
C HIS A 118 -5.83 -20.32 11.99
N ALA A 119 -5.63 -21.07 13.07
CA ALA A 119 -6.66 -21.98 13.54
C ALA A 119 -7.92 -21.19 13.93
N PRO A 120 -9.13 -21.71 13.65
CA PRO A 120 -10.35 -21.03 14.07
C PRO A 120 -10.38 -20.85 15.59
N LEU A 121 -10.93 -19.72 16.04
CA LEU A 121 -11.20 -19.51 17.47
C LEU A 121 -12.28 -20.45 17.93
N LYS A 122 -12.13 -20.99 19.12
CA LYS A 122 -13.09 -21.90 19.72
C LYS A 122 -14.05 -21.15 20.63
#